data_cabdb944cb017962136dce76eefb02d2
#
_entry.id   cabdb944cb017962136dce76eefb02d2
#
_cell.length_a   1.000
_cell.length_b   1.000
_cell.length_c   1.000
_cell.angle_alpha   90.00
_cell.angle_beta   90.00
_cell.angle_gamma   90.00
#
_symmetry.space_group_name_H-M   'P 1'
#
loop_
_entity.id
_entity.type
_entity.pdbx_description
1 polymer ?
#
loop_
_entity_poly.entity_id
_entity_poly.type
_entity_poly.pdbx_seq_one_letter_code
_entity_poly.pdbx_strand_id
1 'polypeptide(L)'
;MKKIILAVMTIFLSSAIFAASYTNNTYQKLADEYNKKAQLAFDAGEYDLAIEYSQKAAENAELSKAYIDMMLARRDADSQMKLAQNKIKWAESIHAERNFPMAFTAAKESYANAESAYTKEDFVAAKDYASQSLLALDGVREVTPLPEYYIVK
;
A
#
# COMPACT_ATOMS: atom_id res chain seq x y z
N MET A 1 -24.72 -30.65 -14.98
CA MET A 1 -23.83 -30.47 -13.79
C MET A 1 -22.36 -30.50 -14.14
N LYS A 2 -21.83 -31.45 -14.94
CA LYS A 2 -20.40 -31.46 -15.37
C LYS A 2 -19.89 -30.16 -16.03
N LYS A 3 -20.74 -29.46 -16.79
CA LYS A 3 -20.36 -28.20 -17.49
C LYS A 3 -20.23 -26.98 -16.57
N ILE A 4 -20.92 -26.97 -15.42
CA ILE A 4 -20.88 -25.85 -14.44
C ILE A 4 -19.60 -25.96 -13.60
N ILE A 5 -19.15 -27.15 -13.26
CA ILE A 5 -17.91 -27.40 -12.50
C ILE A 5 -16.69 -26.98 -13.33
N LEU A 6 -16.69 -27.20 -14.64
CA LEU A 6 -15.61 -26.77 -15.54
C LEU A 6 -15.54 -25.26 -15.68
N ALA A 7 -16.67 -24.54 -15.62
CA ALA A 7 -16.71 -23.09 -15.72
C ALA A 7 -16.12 -22.38 -14.48
N VAL A 8 -16.22 -22.98 -13.30
CA VAL A 8 -15.63 -22.43 -12.06
C VAL A 8 -14.10 -22.58 -12.07
N MET A 9 -13.56 -23.61 -12.70
CA MET A 9 -12.10 -23.83 -12.82
C MET A 9 -11.38 -22.87 -13.79
N THR A 10 -12.09 -22.31 -14.77
CA THR A 10 -11.44 -21.51 -15.83
C THR A 10 -11.33 -20.02 -15.55
N ILE A 11 -11.94 -19.49 -14.48
CA ILE A 11 -11.97 -18.04 -14.17
C ILE A 11 -10.64 -17.53 -13.54
N PHE A 12 -9.76 -18.42 -13.08
CA PHE A 12 -8.57 -18.03 -12.31
C PHE A 12 -7.28 -17.77 -13.12
N LEU A 13 -7.30 -17.76 -14.45
CA LEU A 13 -6.06 -17.70 -15.24
C LEU A 13 -5.65 -16.31 -15.76
N SER A 14 -6.33 -15.20 -15.46
CA SER A 14 -6.12 -13.96 -16.22
C SER A 14 -5.64 -12.71 -15.46
N SER A 15 -5.11 -12.82 -14.24
CA SER A 15 -4.61 -11.60 -13.54
C SER A 15 -3.15 -11.66 -13.04
N ALA A 16 -2.27 -12.38 -13.70
CA ALA A 16 -0.93 -12.68 -13.21
C ALA A 16 0.19 -11.90 -13.91
N ILE A 17 0.20 -10.56 -13.94
CA ILE A 17 1.37 -9.86 -14.53
C ILE A 17 2.03 -8.79 -13.65
N PHE A 18 1.47 -8.31 -12.54
CA PHE A 18 2.08 -7.20 -11.80
C PHE A 18 2.47 -7.45 -10.33
N ALA A 19 2.32 -8.65 -9.81
CA ALA A 19 2.57 -8.93 -8.40
C ALA A 19 3.66 -9.97 -8.13
N ALA A 20 4.64 -10.12 -8.98
CA ALA A 20 5.65 -11.20 -8.91
C ALA A 20 6.39 -11.32 -7.57
N SER A 21 6.38 -10.28 -6.71
CA SER A 21 7.02 -10.31 -5.38
C SER A 21 6.09 -10.76 -4.25
N TYR A 22 4.77 -10.54 -4.37
CA TYR A 22 3.80 -10.84 -3.30
C TYR A 22 2.90 -12.05 -3.60
N THR A 23 2.97 -12.62 -4.81
CA THR A 23 2.16 -13.78 -5.22
C THR A 23 2.55 -15.08 -4.50
N ASN A 24 3.75 -15.16 -3.95
CA ASN A 24 4.21 -16.33 -3.20
C ASN A 24 3.83 -16.22 -1.71
N ASN A 25 2.59 -15.83 -1.39
CA ASN A 25 2.09 -15.76 -0.03
C ASN A 25 1.42 -17.09 0.39
N THR A 26 1.19 -17.26 1.69
CA THR A 26 0.63 -18.48 2.26
C THR A 26 -0.76 -18.79 1.72
N TYR A 27 -1.59 -17.78 1.50
CA TYR A 27 -2.96 -17.97 0.98
C TYR A 27 -2.94 -18.45 -0.47
N GLN A 28 -2.02 -17.95 -1.30
CA GLN A 28 -1.87 -18.43 -2.67
C GLN A 28 -1.45 -19.91 -2.69
N LYS A 29 -0.50 -20.30 -1.85
CA LYS A 29 -0.09 -21.71 -1.74
C LYS A 29 -1.23 -22.62 -1.32
N LEU A 30 -2.05 -22.17 -0.36
CA LEU A 30 -3.24 -22.92 0.07
C LEU A 30 -4.29 -23.03 -1.05
N ALA A 31 -4.53 -21.94 -1.79
CA ALA A 31 -5.42 -21.95 -2.93
C ALA A 31 -4.97 -22.98 -3.99
N ASP A 32 -3.68 -22.99 -4.31
CA ASP A 32 -3.10 -23.93 -5.28
C ASP A 32 -3.17 -25.38 -4.78
N GLU A 33 -2.96 -25.62 -3.48
CA GLU A 33 -3.08 -26.94 -2.86
C GLU A 33 -4.53 -27.45 -2.90
N TYR A 34 -5.50 -26.60 -2.54
CA TYR A 34 -6.90 -26.97 -2.60
C TYR A 34 -7.39 -27.18 -4.03
N ASN A 35 -6.89 -26.41 -5.01
CA ASN A 35 -7.18 -26.67 -6.42
C ASN A 35 -6.70 -28.06 -6.87
N LYS A 36 -5.50 -28.47 -6.44
CA LYS A 36 -4.99 -29.82 -6.72
C LYS A 36 -5.84 -30.88 -6.07
N LYS A 37 -6.26 -30.71 -4.80
CA LYS A 37 -7.16 -31.64 -4.10
C LYS A 37 -8.52 -31.72 -4.78
N ALA A 38 -9.08 -30.61 -5.22
CA ALA A 38 -10.33 -30.55 -5.96
C ALA A 38 -10.27 -31.37 -7.26
N GLN A 39 -9.15 -31.22 -8.00
CA GLN A 39 -8.95 -32.00 -9.24
C GLN A 39 -8.86 -33.50 -8.96
N LEU A 40 -8.09 -33.92 -7.95
CA LEU A 40 -7.96 -35.33 -7.57
C LEU A 40 -9.30 -35.94 -7.15
N ALA A 41 -10.08 -35.22 -6.33
CA ALA A 41 -11.41 -35.68 -5.93
C ALA A 41 -12.38 -35.77 -7.12
N PHE A 42 -12.32 -34.83 -8.06
CA PHE A 42 -13.11 -34.87 -9.28
C PHE A 42 -12.77 -36.07 -10.14
N ASP A 43 -11.49 -36.37 -10.34
CA ASP A 43 -11.01 -37.51 -11.13
C ASP A 43 -11.37 -38.85 -10.46
N ALA A 44 -11.45 -38.87 -9.11
CA ALA A 44 -11.92 -40.02 -8.34
C ALA A 44 -13.46 -40.20 -8.35
N GLY A 45 -14.23 -39.25 -8.90
CA GLY A 45 -15.68 -39.26 -8.89
C GLY A 45 -16.32 -38.77 -7.58
N GLU A 46 -15.51 -38.21 -6.65
CA GLU A 46 -15.92 -37.65 -5.35
C GLU A 46 -16.39 -36.20 -5.51
N TYR A 47 -17.50 -35.98 -6.20
CA TYR A 47 -17.91 -34.65 -6.65
C TYR A 47 -18.24 -33.70 -5.52
N ASP A 48 -18.83 -34.17 -4.40
CA ASP A 48 -19.11 -33.31 -3.25
C ASP A 48 -17.81 -32.79 -2.61
N LEU A 49 -16.81 -33.65 -2.48
CA LEU A 49 -15.49 -33.29 -1.96
C LEU A 49 -14.75 -32.35 -2.91
N ALA A 50 -14.88 -32.55 -4.23
CA ALA A 50 -14.31 -31.65 -5.24
C ALA A 50 -14.92 -30.24 -5.14
N ILE A 51 -16.22 -30.13 -4.87
CA ILE A 51 -16.90 -28.84 -4.65
C ILE A 51 -16.38 -28.19 -3.38
N GLU A 52 -16.28 -28.93 -2.26
CA GLU A 52 -15.75 -28.39 -1.00
C GLU A 52 -14.31 -27.82 -1.17
N TYR A 53 -13.43 -28.58 -1.81
CA TYR A 53 -12.06 -28.12 -2.04
C TYR A 53 -11.99 -26.93 -3.00
N SER A 54 -12.86 -26.87 -4.01
CA SER A 54 -12.95 -25.72 -4.91
C SER A 54 -13.39 -24.44 -4.18
N GLN A 55 -14.32 -24.56 -3.23
CA GLN A 55 -14.72 -23.43 -2.39
C GLN A 55 -13.56 -22.93 -1.51
N LYS A 56 -12.85 -23.85 -0.83
CA LYS A 56 -11.67 -23.51 -0.05
C LYS A 56 -10.56 -22.85 -0.88
N ALA A 57 -10.38 -23.31 -2.11
CA ALA A 57 -9.44 -22.69 -3.04
C ALA A 57 -9.85 -21.25 -3.38
N ALA A 58 -11.13 -21.03 -3.66
CA ALA A 58 -11.65 -19.69 -3.95
C ALA A 58 -11.51 -18.73 -2.76
N GLU A 59 -11.86 -19.17 -1.55
CA GLU A 59 -11.69 -18.40 -0.32
C GLU A 59 -10.23 -17.98 -0.11
N ASN A 60 -9.29 -18.90 -0.26
CA ASN A 60 -7.87 -18.62 -0.12
C ASN A 60 -7.34 -17.71 -1.25
N ALA A 61 -7.87 -17.80 -2.45
CA ALA A 61 -7.51 -16.87 -3.54
C ALA A 61 -7.96 -15.43 -3.24
N GLU A 62 -9.15 -15.23 -2.66
CA GLU A 62 -9.61 -13.91 -2.22
C GLU A 62 -8.75 -13.35 -1.07
N LEU A 63 -8.38 -14.19 -0.09
CA LEU A 63 -7.45 -13.80 0.97
C LEU A 63 -6.07 -13.43 0.43
N SER A 64 -5.58 -14.17 -0.58
CA SER A 64 -4.33 -13.85 -1.27
C SER A 64 -4.39 -12.49 -1.95
N LYS A 65 -5.50 -12.19 -2.63
CA LYS A 65 -5.71 -10.89 -3.27
C LYS A 65 -5.72 -9.74 -2.24
N ALA A 66 -6.50 -9.89 -1.16
CA ALA A 66 -6.55 -8.90 -0.09
C ALA A 66 -5.16 -8.66 0.53
N TYR A 67 -4.37 -9.71 0.75
CA TYR A 67 -3.00 -9.60 1.23
C TYR A 67 -2.10 -8.83 0.25
N ILE A 68 -2.21 -9.10 -1.05
CA ILE A 68 -1.44 -8.41 -2.08
C ILE A 68 -1.80 -6.92 -2.10
N ASP A 69 -3.10 -6.59 -2.08
CA ASP A 69 -3.60 -5.20 -2.09
C ASP A 69 -3.08 -4.43 -0.86
N MET A 70 -3.11 -5.06 0.32
CA MET A 70 -2.55 -4.49 1.55
C MET A 70 -1.03 -4.23 1.43
N MET A 71 -0.27 -5.20 0.90
CA MET A 71 1.18 -5.05 0.75
C MET A 71 1.57 -3.98 -0.28
N LEU A 72 0.77 -3.81 -1.34
CA LEU A 72 0.95 -2.73 -2.29
C LEU A 72 0.65 -1.36 -1.66
N ALA A 73 -0.46 -1.24 -0.92
CA ALA A 73 -0.80 -0.02 -0.19
C ALA A 73 0.29 0.35 0.83
N ARG A 74 0.83 -0.63 1.57
CA ARG A 74 1.94 -0.44 2.48
C ARG A 74 3.18 0.11 1.79
N ARG A 75 3.60 -0.50 0.68
CA ARG A 75 4.76 -0.04 -0.11
C ARG A 75 4.58 1.40 -0.59
N ASP A 76 3.38 1.74 -1.03
CA ASP A 76 3.06 3.09 -1.50
C ASP A 76 3.09 4.10 -0.35
N ALA A 77 2.58 3.73 0.84
CA ALA A 77 2.68 4.52 2.06
C ALA A 77 4.15 4.73 2.47
N ASP A 78 4.96 3.66 2.51
CA ASP A 78 6.39 3.72 2.83
C ASP A 78 7.12 4.73 1.93
N SER A 79 6.82 4.69 0.63
CA SER A 79 7.42 5.60 -0.35
C SER A 79 7.04 7.06 -0.09
N GLN A 80 5.75 7.35 0.11
CA GLN A 80 5.26 8.71 0.35
C GLN A 80 5.73 9.25 1.70
N MET A 81 5.71 8.46 2.76
CA MET A 81 6.21 8.85 4.08
C MET A 81 7.69 9.18 4.04
N LYS A 82 8.49 8.39 3.31
CA LYS A 82 9.92 8.68 3.12
C LYS A 82 10.14 10.01 2.39
N LEU A 83 9.36 10.30 1.35
CA LEU A 83 9.42 11.58 0.64
C LEU A 83 9.04 12.75 1.56
N ALA A 84 7.94 12.62 2.32
CA ALA A 84 7.49 13.63 3.27
C ALA A 84 8.54 13.89 4.36
N GLN A 85 9.11 12.83 4.95
CA GLN A 85 10.16 12.96 5.95
C GLN A 85 11.39 13.69 5.40
N ASN A 86 11.82 13.35 4.20
CA ASN A 86 12.97 14.02 3.57
C ASN A 86 12.67 15.52 3.29
N LYS A 87 11.44 15.84 2.86
CA LYS A 87 11.01 17.21 2.61
C LYS A 87 10.93 18.03 3.90
N ILE A 88 10.45 17.44 5.00
CA ILE A 88 10.44 18.06 6.33
C ILE A 88 11.88 18.36 6.78
N LYS A 89 12.79 17.38 6.69
CA LYS A 89 14.21 17.57 7.03
C LYS A 89 14.87 18.69 6.20
N TRP A 90 14.56 18.76 4.91
CA TRP A 90 15.01 19.85 4.07
C TRP A 90 14.43 21.19 4.54
N ALA A 91 13.14 21.26 4.85
CA ALA A 91 12.50 22.47 5.36
C ALA A 91 13.12 22.93 6.70
N GLU A 92 13.46 21.99 7.59
CA GLU A 92 14.21 22.27 8.83
C GLU A 92 15.57 22.87 8.53
N SER A 93 16.30 22.36 7.55
CA SER A 93 17.64 22.85 7.20
C SER A 93 17.66 24.29 6.67
N ILE A 94 16.55 24.76 6.13
CA ILE A 94 16.38 26.15 5.64
C ILE A 94 15.61 27.04 6.62
N HIS A 95 15.44 26.61 7.86
CA HIS A 95 14.72 27.33 8.91
C HIS A 95 13.27 27.71 8.55
N ALA A 96 12.55 26.74 7.91
CA ALA A 96 11.16 26.96 7.52
C ALA A 96 10.23 27.22 8.72
N GLU A 97 10.57 26.75 9.91
CA GLU A 97 9.86 27.04 11.16
C GLU A 97 9.79 28.54 11.48
N ARG A 98 10.76 29.32 11.00
CA ARG A 98 10.78 30.77 11.16
C ARG A 98 10.12 31.50 10.00
N ASN A 99 10.44 31.08 8.78
CA ASN A 99 10.08 31.80 7.56
C ASN A 99 8.68 31.40 7.04
N PHE A 100 8.24 30.18 7.34
CA PHE A 100 6.98 29.57 6.88
C PHE A 100 6.30 28.79 8.01
N PRO A 101 6.06 29.39 9.21
CA PRO A 101 5.65 28.64 10.39
C PRO A 101 4.35 27.85 10.20
N MET A 102 3.37 28.41 9.51
CA MET A 102 2.09 27.72 9.26
C MET A 102 2.26 26.49 8.36
N ALA A 103 3.00 26.63 7.26
CA ALA A 103 3.25 25.55 6.32
C ALA A 103 4.05 24.42 7.00
N PHE A 104 5.07 24.80 7.77
CA PHE A 104 5.92 23.84 8.48
C PHE A 104 5.15 23.08 9.57
N THR A 105 4.33 23.77 10.37
CA THR A 105 3.48 23.14 11.38
C THR A 105 2.46 22.19 10.74
N ALA A 106 1.75 22.64 9.71
CA ALA A 106 0.78 21.81 8.99
C ALA A 106 1.42 20.53 8.39
N ALA A 107 2.64 20.66 7.87
CA ALA A 107 3.37 19.52 7.34
C ALA A 107 3.74 18.51 8.41
N LYS A 108 4.20 18.96 9.58
CA LYS A 108 4.55 18.09 10.71
C LYS A 108 3.31 17.41 11.31
N GLU A 109 2.21 18.12 11.44
CA GLU A 109 0.95 17.55 11.92
C GLU A 109 0.41 16.48 10.95
N SER A 110 0.41 16.77 9.64
CA SER A 110 0.01 15.79 8.63
C SER A 110 0.92 14.57 8.65
N TYR A 111 2.23 14.74 8.81
CA TYR A 111 3.16 13.62 8.91
C TYR A 111 2.93 12.79 10.17
N ALA A 112 2.66 13.39 11.33
CA ALA A 112 2.30 12.68 12.54
C ALA A 112 1.01 11.87 12.39
N ASN A 113 0.02 12.40 11.66
CA ASN A 113 -1.20 11.66 11.30
C ASN A 113 -0.89 10.47 10.39
N ALA A 114 0.06 10.62 9.44
CA ALA A 114 0.53 9.52 8.60
C ALA A 114 1.16 8.40 9.44
N GLU A 115 2.02 8.73 10.40
CA GLU A 115 2.62 7.75 11.31
C GLU A 115 1.57 7.03 12.16
N SER A 116 0.57 7.77 12.66
CA SER A 116 -0.56 7.20 13.41
C SER A 116 -1.39 6.23 12.57
N ALA A 117 -1.72 6.60 11.33
CA ALA A 117 -2.46 5.75 10.41
C ALA A 117 -1.66 4.50 10.03
N TYR A 118 -0.36 4.66 9.76
CA TYR A 118 0.54 3.55 9.46
C TYR A 118 0.63 2.53 10.58
N THR A 119 0.70 2.99 11.83
CA THR A 119 0.72 2.13 13.02
C THR A 119 -0.57 1.32 13.19
N LYS A 120 -1.68 1.85 12.69
CA LYS A 120 -3.00 1.17 12.65
C LYS A 120 -3.19 0.29 11.41
N GLU A 121 -2.15 0.14 10.59
CA GLU A 121 -2.16 -0.57 9.30
C GLU A 121 -3.14 0.03 8.28
N ASP A 122 -3.58 1.27 8.47
CA ASP A 122 -4.33 2.04 7.48
C ASP A 122 -3.34 2.72 6.52
N PHE A 123 -2.78 1.91 5.61
CA PHE A 123 -1.74 2.36 4.68
C PHE A 123 -2.25 3.35 3.64
N VAL A 124 -3.55 3.29 3.32
CA VAL A 124 -4.17 4.26 2.40
C VAL A 124 -4.21 5.65 3.04
N ALA A 125 -4.74 5.74 4.26
CA ALA A 125 -4.76 7.00 5.01
C ALA A 125 -3.35 7.51 5.31
N ALA A 126 -2.41 6.62 5.65
CA ALA A 126 -1.00 7.00 5.88
C ALA A 126 -0.37 7.66 4.64
N LYS A 127 -0.58 7.09 3.46
CA LYS A 127 -0.14 7.67 2.18
C LYS A 127 -0.76 9.05 1.95
N ASP A 128 -2.08 9.17 2.18
CA ASP A 128 -2.81 10.42 1.94
C ASP A 128 -2.32 11.54 2.88
N TYR A 129 -2.13 11.25 4.17
CA TYR A 129 -1.56 12.20 5.12
C TYR A 129 -0.10 12.57 4.79
N ALA A 130 0.72 11.61 4.35
CA ALA A 130 2.07 11.91 3.89
C ALA A 130 2.07 12.82 2.64
N SER A 131 1.12 12.63 1.74
CA SER A 131 0.93 13.49 0.58
C SER A 131 0.48 14.90 0.98
N GLN A 132 -0.40 15.04 1.98
CA GLN A 132 -0.79 16.33 2.55
C GLN A 132 0.40 17.06 3.18
N SER A 133 1.27 16.33 3.88
CA SER A 133 2.51 16.88 4.43
C SER A 133 3.42 17.46 3.34
N LEU A 134 3.56 16.76 2.22
CA LEU A 134 4.31 17.25 1.05
C LEU A 134 3.70 18.51 0.45
N LEU A 135 2.36 18.51 0.27
CA LEU A 135 1.63 19.66 -0.28
C LEU A 135 1.74 20.90 0.62
N ALA A 136 1.73 20.73 1.96
CA ALA A 136 1.91 21.84 2.89
C ALA A 136 3.27 22.54 2.70
N LEU A 137 4.30 21.83 2.24
CA LEU A 137 5.64 22.35 1.99
C LEU A 137 5.90 22.76 0.53
N ASP A 138 4.90 22.70 -0.34
CA ASP A 138 5.12 22.97 -1.77
C ASP A 138 5.56 24.42 -2.05
N GLY A 139 5.04 25.40 -1.30
CA GLY A 139 5.43 26.82 -1.40
C GLY A 139 6.65 27.22 -0.58
N VAL A 140 7.24 26.29 0.19
CA VAL A 140 8.41 26.57 1.03
C VAL A 140 9.67 26.63 0.18
N ARG A 141 10.48 27.67 0.38
CA ARG A 141 11.72 27.92 -0.35
C ARG A 141 12.78 28.49 0.58
N GLU A 142 14.03 28.37 0.17
CA GLU A 142 15.14 29.04 0.85
C GLU A 142 14.96 30.55 0.75
N VAL A 143 15.07 31.24 1.90
CA VAL A 143 14.99 32.68 1.99
C VAL A 143 16.42 33.21 2.17
N THR A 144 16.94 33.89 1.13
CA THR A 144 18.23 34.59 1.24
C THR A 144 18.03 35.79 2.13
N PRO A 145 18.81 35.95 3.22
CA PRO A 145 18.77 37.17 4.04
C PRO A 145 19.07 38.38 3.15
N LEU A 146 18.26 39.44 3.27
CA LEU A 146 18.57 40.68 2.64
C LEU A 146 19.93 41.17 3.18
N PRO A 147 20.84 41.71 2.32
CA PRO A 147 22.08 42.24 2.80
C PRO A 147 21.79 43.37 3.81
N GLU A 148 22.42 43.28 4.99
CA GLU A 148 22.35 44.39 5.97
C GLU A 148 22.96 45.64 5.33
N TYR A 149 22.11 46.60 4.97
CA TYR A 149 22.58 47.91 4.61
C TYR A 149 23.05 48.58 5.89
N TYR A 150 24.36 48.63 6.11
CA TYR A 150 24.95 49.46 7.13
C TYR A 150 24.65 50.92 6.77
N ILE A 151 23.74 51.57 7.50
CA ILE A 151 23.58 53.01 7.46
C ILE A 151 24.80 53.57 8.15
N VAL A 152 25.82 53.94 7.35
CA VAL A 152 26.95 54.71 7.86
C VAL A 152 26.40 56.12 8.18
N LYS A 153 26.33 56.44 9.48
CA LYS A 153 26.03 57.81 9.96
C LYS A 153 27.21 58.71 9.78
#